data_538008d1f974fd49be7a1916d5b8574a
#
_entry.id   538008d1f974fd49be7a1916d5b8574a
#
_cell.length_a   1.000
_cell.length_b   1.000
_cell.length_c   1.000
_cell.angle_alpha   90.00
_cell.angle_beta   90.00
_cell.angle_gamma   90.00
#
_symmetry.space_group_name_H-M   'P 1'
#
loop_
_entity.id
_entity.type
_entity.pdbx_description
1 polymer ?
#
loop_
_entity_poly.entity_id
_entity_poly.type
_entity_poly.pdbx_seq_one_letter_code
_entity_poly.pdbx_strand_id
1 'polypeptide(L)'
;MTKDLIRLLFPLALALAGLAVLQIVHLVLVRAGQQVGFAAQLARRTHRPAQLVVALGGLWLGGRLPLGAQPWSGLVLHLLGLALIVASAWYFASLMFVMEDAALARYPLDVRDNRVARTVHTQVRVIRRVTVAVVAVWTVGAMLLTVPSARTAGTSVLASAGLVGVVAALAAQSVLRNVFAGLQLAFGKSLRYDDVVIVESEWGRIEEITLTYVVVRIWDDRRLILPTSYFTTTPFQNWTRTSAALIGTVELDVDWSVPVPRLRAVLTSFLEANPLWDERTNVLQVTDAVGGAVRVRALVSAHDAPTLWDLRCAVRESLVSWLREHHGEALPRVRNELTGDGAPASSGDEVPSDVVAAHR
;
A
#
# COMPACT_ATOMS: atom_id res chain seq x y z
N MET A 1 -56.21 25.85 29.35
CA MET A 1 -56.29 26.06 27.87
C MET A 1 -54.98 26.53 27.26
N THR A 2 -54.36 27.63 27.74
CA THR A 2 -53.09 28.16 27.17
C THR A 2 -51.88 27.21 27.34
N LYS A 3 -51.72 26.58 28.51
CA LYS A 3 -50.59 25.66 28.77
C LYS A 3 -50.68 24.34 27.96
N ASP A 4 -51.87 23.86 27.73
CA ASP A 4 -52.09 22.63 26.95
C ASP A 4 -51.91 22.87 25.45
N LEU A 5 -52.25 24.06 24.98
CA LEU A 5 -51.99 24.49 23.61
C LEU A 5 -50.48 24.63 23.34
N ILE A 6 -49.73 25.22 24.25
CA ILE A 6 -48.25 25.34 24.14
C ILE A 6 -47.59 23.96 24.16
N ARG A 7 -48.10 23.01 24.95
CA ARG A 7 -47.58 21.64 25.03
C ARG A 7 -47.77 20.86 23.70
N LEU A 8 -48.85 21.09 22.96
CA LEU A 8 -49.11 20.49 21.66
C LEU A 8 -48.35 21.20 20.50
N LEU A 9 -48.18 22.51 20.60
CA LEU A 9 -47.52 23.30 19.55
C LEU A 9 -45.98 23.20 19.61
N PHE A 10 -45.38 22.96 20.77
CA PHE A 10 -43.92 22.90 20.92
C PHE A 10 -43.25 21.78 20.09
N PRO A 11 -43.72 20.51 20.11
CA PRO A 11 -43.14 19.46 19.25
C PRO A 11 -43.28 19.80 17.75
N LEU A 12 -44.41 20.37 17.36
CA LEU A 12 -44.66 20.77 15.99
C LEU A 12 -43.69 21.92 15.55
N ALA A 13 -43.52 22.91 16.42
CA ALA A 13 -42.63 24.02 16.16
C ALA A 13 -41.16 23.55 16.02
N LEU A 14 -40.75 22.62 16.86
CA LEU A 14 -39.39 22.02 16.81
C LEU A 14 -39.18 21.23 15.51
N ALA A 15 -40.18 20.43 15.11
CA ALA A 15 -40.13 19.69 13.84
C ALA A 15 -40.08 20.65 12.63
N LEU A 16 -40.90 21.70 12.62
CA LEU A 16 -40.92 22.71 11.54
C LEU A 16 -39.62 23.49 11.47
N ALA A 17 -39.06 23.89 12.60
CA ALA A 17 -37.75 24.57 12.65
C ALA A 17 -36.65 23.67 12.08
N GLY A 18 -36.61 22.40 12.47
CA GLY A 18 -35.67 21.43 11.92
C GLY A 18 -35.81 21.21 10.42
N LEU A 19 -37.03 21.12 9.91
CA LEU A 19 -37.31 21.01 8.47
C LEU A 19 -36.91 22.28 7.73
N ALA A 20 -37.09 23.47 8.29
CA ALA A 20 -36.61 24.73 7.68
C ALA A 20 -35.11 24.76 7.55
N VAL A 21 -34.36 24.36 8.60
CA VAL A 21 -32.90 24.25 8.56
C VAL A 21 -32.48 23.22 7.49
N LEU A 22 -33.09 22.06 7.47
CA LEU A 22 -32.80 21.03 6.46
C LEU A 22 -33.06 21.53 5.04
N GLN A 23 -34.11 22.32 4.84
CA GLN A 23 -34.42 22.90 3.54
C GLN A 23 -33.37 23.92 3.10
N ILE A 24 -32.85 24.73 4.01
CA ILE A 24 -31.76 25.66 3.74
C ILE A 24 -30.49 24.87 3.34
N VAL A 25 -30.12 23.85 4.12
CA VAL A 25 -28.98 22.98 3.82
C VAL A 25 -29.14 22.31 2.45
N HIS A 26 -30.35 21.81 2.14
CA HIS A 26 -30.64 21.23 0.83
C HIS A 26 -30.45 22.23 -0.31
N LEU A 27 -30.95 23.46 -0.18
CA LEU A 27 -30.79 24.50 -1.19
C LEU A 27 -29.30 24.87 -1.40
N VAL A 28 -28.52 24.95 -0.32
CA VAL A 28 -27.08 25.19 -0.38
C VAL A 28 -26.38 24.04 -1.10
N LEU A 29 -26.69 22.79 -0.75
CA LEU A 29 -26.10 21.60 -1.39
C LEU A 29 -26.47 21.49 -2.87
N VAL A 30 -27.70 21.82 -3.26
CA VAL A 30 -28.12 21.82 -4.66
C VAL A 30 -27.42 22.91 -5.45
N ARG A 31 -27.24 24.14 -4.86
CA ARG A 31 -26.48 25.21 -5.50
C ARG A 31 -25.01 24.88 -5.65
N ALA A 32 -24.37 24.36 -4.58
CA ALA A 32 -23.00 23.86 -4.64
C ALA A 32 -22.84 22.67 -5.62
N GLY A 33 -23.86 21.84 -5.74
CA GLY A 33 -23.90 20.66 -6.60
C GLY A 33 -23.98 20.97 -8.10
N GLN A 34 -24.21 22.21 -8.50
CA GLN A 34 -24.15 22.61 -9.92
C GLN A 34 -22.73 22.50 -10.49
N GLN A 35 -21.71 22.55 -9.61
CA GLN A 35 -20.31 22.37 -9.97
C GLN A 35 -19.82 20.93 -9.75
N VAL A 36 -20.48 20.15 -8.89
CA VAL A 36 -20.08 18.78 -8.52
C VAL A 36 -21.30 17.87 -8.56
N GLY A 37 -21.42 17.06 -9.61
CA GLY A 37 -22.59 16.17 -9.86
C GLY A 37 -22.92 15.23 -8.67
N PHE A 38 -21.90 14.84 -7.87
CA PHE A 38 -22.08 14.04 -6.66
C PHE A 38 -22.93 14.73 -5.59
N ALA A 39 -22.71 16.03 -5.33
CA ALA A 39 -23.44 16.78 -4.32
C ALA A 39 -24.93 16.91 -4.69
N ALA A 40 -25.25 17.08 -5.98
CA ALA A 40 -26.62 17.12 -6.46
C ALA A 40 -27.33 15.77 -6.32
N GLN A 41 -26.64 14.65 -6.54
CA GLN A 41 -27.17 13.30 -6.38
C GLN A 41 -27.42 12.98 -4.91
N LEU A 42 -26.46 13.33 -4.03
CA LEU A 42 -26.60 13.24 -2.58
C LEU A 42 -27.84 14.00 -2.11
N ALA A 43 -27.94 15.30 -2.45
CA ALA A 43 -29.06 16.14 -2.05
C ALA A 43 -30.41 15.58 -2.49
N ARG A 44 -30.53 15.09 -3.73
CA ARG A 44 -31.81 14.56 -4.25
C ARG A 44 -32.24 13.25 -3.59
N ARG A 45 -31.30 12.33 -3.34
CA ARG A 45 -31.66 10.99 -2.84
C ARG A 45 -31.84 10.94 -1.33
N THR A 46 -31.07 11.75 -0.57
CA THR A 46 -31.15 11.75 0.90
C THR A 46 -32.20 12.73 1.44
N HIS A 47 -32.73 13.64 0.62
CA HIS A 47 -33.63 14.68 1.08
C HIS A 47 -34.92 14.15 1.76
N ARG A 48 -35.63 13.21 1.11
CA ARG A 48 -36.88 12.63 1.64
C ARG A 48 -36.63 11.87 2.96
N PRO A 49 -35.69 10.92 3.06
CA PRO A 49 -35.44 10.24 4.34
C PRO A 49 -34.88 11.21 5.42
N ALA A 50 -34.11 12.22 5.05
CA ALA A 50 -33.66 13.25 6.00
C ALA A 50 -34.83 14.08 6.56
N GLN A 51 -35.79 14.44 5.72
CA GLN A 51 -36.99 15.14 6.17
C GLN A 51 -37.77 14.31 7.19
N LEU A 52 -37.96 13.00 6.95
CA LEU A 52 -38.64 12.12 7.90
C LEU A 52 -37.87 11.98 9.22
N VAL A 53 -36.57 11.84 9.19
CA VAL A 53 -35.73 11.79 10.41
C VAL A 53 -35.85 13.07 11.21
N VAL A 54 -35.78 14.23 10.57
CA VAL A 54 -35.88 15.54 11.25
C VAL A 54 -37.25 15.77 11.79
N ALA A 55 -38.31 15.48 11.02
CA ALA A 55 -39.70 15.65 11.44
C ALA A 55 -40.05 14.72 12.63
N LEU A 56 -39.75 13.43 12.52
CA LEU A 56 -40.01 12.46 13.57
C LEU A 56 -39.15 12.72 14.81
N GLY A 57 -37.88 13.10 14.63
CA GLY A 57 -36.95 13.47 15.71
C GLY A 57 -37.45 14.71 16.46
N GLY A 58 -37.88 15.74 15.75
CA GLY A 58 -38.48 16.94 16.36
C GLY A 58 -39.75 16.66 17.13
N LEU A 59 -40.64 15.83 16.57
CA LEU A 59 -41.86 15.40 17.25
C LEU A 59 -41.58 14.54 18.48
N TRP A 60 -40.63 13.60 18.39
CA TRP A 60 -40.27 12.72 19.50
C TRP A 60 -39.58 13.48 20.63
N LEU A 61 -38.61 14.34 20.32
CA LEU A 61 -37.89 15.16 21.31
C LEU A 61 -38.79 16.19 21.95
N GLY A 62 -39.56 16.90 21.14
CA GLY A 62 -40.52 17.90 21.60
C GLY A 62 -41.65 17.29 22.44
N GLY A 63 -42.11 16.08 22.11
CA GLY A 63 -43.14 15.37 22.86
C GLY A 63 -42.70 14.86 24.23
N ARG A 64 -41.41 14.59 24.43
CA ARG A 64 -40.87 14.16 25.75
C ARG A 64 -40.99 15.19 26.85
N LEU A 65 -40.87 16.45 26.51
CA LEU A 65 -40.89 17.56 27.49
C LEU A 65 -42.32 17.87 28.01
N PRO A 66 -43.32 18.09 27.15
CA PRO A 66 -44.68 18.48 27.60
C PRO A 66 -45.67 17.32 27.79
N LEU A 67 -45.52 16.18 27.07
CA LEU A 67 -46.52 15.10 27.03
C LEU A 67 -46.31 14.04 28.12
N GLY A 68 -45.26 14.06 28.90
CA GLY A 68 -44.88 13.03 29.86
C GLY A 68 -45.85 12.72 31.00
N ALA A 69 -46.96 13.49 31.12
CA ALA A 69 -47.96 13.34 32.19
C ALA A 69 -49.29 12.70 31.71
N GLN A 70 -49.41 12.34 30.43
CA GLN A 70 -50.65 11.77 29.92
C GLN A 70 -50.57 10.24 29.77
N PRO A 71 -51.56 9.45 30.09
CA PRO A 71 -51.50 7.96 30.06
C PRO A 71 -51.26 7.38 28.67
N TRP A 72 -51.64 8.09 27.59
CA TRP A 72 -51.43 7.68 26.18
C TRP A 72 -50.10 8.16 25.59
N SER A 73 -49.38 9.08 26.27
CA SER A 73 -48.15 9.68 25.78
C SER A 73 -47.05 8.66 25.60
N GLY A 74 -46.96 7.64 26.49
CA GLY A 74 -45.99 6.58 26.40
C GLY A 74 -46.07 5.76 25.12
N LEU A 75 -47.28 5.39 24.70
CA LEU A 75 -47.48 4.64 23.46
C LEU A 75 -47.13 5.48 22.20
N VAL A 76 -47.57 6.74 22.17
CA VAL A 76 -47.27 7.63 21.05
C VAL A 76 -45.75 7.89 20.92
N LEU A 77 -45.09 8.20 22.01
CA LEU A 77 -43.63 8.41 22.03
C LEU A 77 -42.85 7.14 21.65
N HIS A 78 -43.36 5.97 22.05
CA HIS A 78 -42.76 4.70 21.64
C HIS A 78 -42.91 4.45 20.14
N LEU A 79 -44.11 4.66 19.57
CA LEU A 79 -44.36 4.53 18.13
C LEU A 79 -43.54 5.54 17.32
N LEU A 80 -43.45 6.80 17.78
CA LEU A 80 -42.57 7.81 17.18
C LEU A 80 -41.10 7.40 17.23
N GLY A 81 -40.66 6.81 18.33
CA GLY A 81 -39.30 6.29 18.48
C GLY A 81 -38.99 5.15 17.50
N LEU A 82 -39.94 4.19 17.35
CA LEU A 82 -39.81 3.11 16.36
C LEU A 82 -39.79 3.66 14.93
N ALA A 83 -40.67 4.59 14.60
CA ALA A 83 -40.70 5.25 13.29
C ALA A 83 -39.40 6.01 13.01
N LEU A 84 -38.81 6.67 14.04
CA LEU A 84 -37.54 7.38 13.94
C LEU A 84 -36.39 6.41 13.68
N ILE A 85 -36.37 5.22 14.33
CA ILE A 85 -35.34 4.19 14.07
C ILE A 85 -35.41 3.74 12.62
N VAL A 86 -36.60 3.44 12.10
CA VAL A 86 -36.80 3.02 10.70
C VAL A 86 -36.40 4.14 9.73
N ALA A 87 -36.82 5.38 10.00
CA ALA A 87 -36.46 6.53 9.16
C ALA A 87 -34.94 6.78 9.15
N SER A 88 -34.26 6.65 10.30
CA SER A 88 -32.81 6.76 10.42
C SER A 88 -32.09 5.65 9.66
N ALA A 89 -32.59 4.42 9.72
CA ALA A 89 -32.07 3.29 8.95
C ALA A 89 -32.22 3.53 7.44
N TRP A 90 -33.37 4.04 6.99
CA TRP A 90 -33.58 4.41 5.60
C TRP A 90 -32.66 5.54 5.14
N TYR A 91 -32.47 6.56 5.97
CA TYR A 91 -31.53 7.65 5.69
C TYR A 91 -30.11 7.13 5.52
N PHE A 92 -29.65 6.27 6.45
CA PHE A 92 -28.31 5.67 6.38
C PHE A 92 -28.14 4.78 5.15
N ALA A 93 -29.13 3.92 4.83
CA ALA A 93 -29.13 3.12 3.60
C ALA A 93 -29.06 4.01 2.34
N SER A 94 -29.85 5.10 2.33
CA SER A 94 -29.85 6.04 1.20
C SER A 94 -28.50 6.72 1.00
N LEU A 95 -27.79 7.03 2.09
CA LEU A 95 -26.44 7.60 2.04
C LEU A 95 -25.44 6.60 1.39
N MET A 96 -25.49 5.32 1.81
CA MET A 96 -24.64 4.27 1.24
C MET A 96 -24.94 4.07 -0.25
N PHE A 97 -26.23 4.05 -0.63
CA PHE A 97 -26.63 3.90 -2.04
C PHE A 97 -26.15 5.06 -2.93
N VAL A 98 -26.04 6.29 -2.40
CA VAL A 98 -25.49 7.41 -3.16
C VAL A 98 -24.01 7.17 -3.47
N MET A 99 -23.23 6.64 -2.50
CA MET A 99 -21.84 6.30 -2.73
C MET A 99 -21.68 5.18 -3.79
N GLU A 100 -22.54 4.16 -3.72
CA GLU A 100 -22.59 3.06 -4.69
C GLU A 100 -22.94 3.57 -6.10
N ASP A 101 -23.97 4.43 -6.23
CA ASP A 101 -24.39 4.99 -7.51
C ASP A 101 -23.32 5.94 -8.08
N ALA A 102 -22.58 6.67 -7.23
CA ALA A 102 -21.46 7.50 -7.67
C ALA A 102 -20.29 6.67 -8.22
N ALA A 103 -20.07 5.49 -7.65
CA ALA A 103 -19.09 4.54 -8.20
C ALA A 103 -19.54 4.01 -9.57
N LEU A 104 -20.83 3.66 -9.73
CA LEU A 104 -21.41 3.19 -10.99
C LEU A 104 -21.38 4.26 -12.10
N ALA A 105 -21.57 5.54 -11.75
CA ALA A 105 -21.56 6.63 -12.71
C ALA A 105 -20.22 6.79 -13.45
N ARG A 106 -19.12 6.27 -12.88
CA ARG A 106 -17.80 6.26 -13.52
C ARG A 106 -17.62 5.14 -14.56
N TYR A 107 -18.53 4.16 -14.59
CA TYR A 107 -18.43 2.96 -15.44
C TYR A 107 -19.71 2.78 -16.26
N PRO A 108 -19.92 3.60 -17.32
CA PRO A 108 -21.08 3.48 -18.20
C PRO A 108 -21.08 2.14 -18.95
N LEU A 109 -22.25 1.53 -19.13
CA LEU A 109 -22.41 0.27 -19.83
C LEU A 109 -22.50 0.43 -21.37
N ASP A 110 -22.69 1.65 -21.85
CA ASP A 110 -22.96 1.97 -23.26
C ASP A 110 -21.68 2.07 -24.12
N VAL A 111 -20.54 1.58 -23.63
CA VAL A 111 -19.24 1.59 -24.31
C VAL A 111 -19.00 0.24 -24.99
N ARG A 112 -18.36 0.22 -26.18
CA ARG A 112 -18.08 -1.02 -26.96
C ARG A 112 -17.35 -2.10 -26.15
N ASP A 113 -16.39 -1.73 -25.27
CA ASP A 113 -15.77 -2.66 -24.32
C ASP A 113 -16.27 -2.35 -22.91
N ASN A 114 -17.30 -3.09 -22.48
CA ASN A 114 -17.96 -2.90 -21.20
C ASN A 114 -17.65 -4.01 -20.17
N ARG A 115 -16.58 -4.80 -20.38
CA ARG A 115 -16.21 -5.94 -19.49
C ARG A 115 -15.98 -5.46 -18.06
N VAL A 116 -15.19 -4.40 -17.88
CA VAL A 116 -14.90 -3.80 -16.57
C VAL A 116 -16.19 -3.26 -15.94
N ALA A 117 -17.01 -2.53 -16.73
CA ALA A 117 -18.26 -1.96 -16.25
C ALA A 117 -19.23 -3.05 -15.73
N ARG A 118 -19.38 -4.17 -16.44
CA ARG A 118 -20.23 -5.31 -15.99
C ARG A 118 -19.74 -5.90 -14.67
N THR A 119 -18.43 -6.05 -14.51
CA THR A 119 -17.84 -6.56 -13.25
C THR A 119 -18.15 -5.61 -12.10
N VAL A 120 -17.93 -4.30 -12.26
CA VAL A 120 -18.20 -3.29 -11.25
C VAL A 120 -19.70 -3.26 -10.89
N HIS A 121 -20.61 -3.30 -11.87
CA HIS A 121 -22.05 -3.37 -11.63
C HIS A 121 -22.47 -4.61 -10.83
N THR A 122 -21.81 -5.75 -11.06
CA THR A 122 -22.08 -6.98 -10.28
C THR A 122 -21.58 -6.83 -8.85
N GLN A 123 -20.38 -6.31 -8.66
CA GLN A 123 -19.80 -6.06 -7.34
C GLN A 123 -20.64 -5.08 -6.51
N VAL A 124 -21.05 -3.95 -7.09
CA VAL A 124 -21.92 -2.98 -6.41
C VAL A 124 -23.26 -3.59 -6.02
N ARG A 125 -23.85 -4.45 -6.87
CA ARG A 125 -25.10 -5.17 -6.53
C ARG A 125 -24.93 -6.07 -5.30
N VAL A 126 -23.81 -6.76 -5.19
CA VAL A 126 -23.52 -7.61 -4.01
C VAL A 126 -23.36 -6.72 -2.77
N ILE A 127 -22.57 -5.64 -2.87
CA ILE A 127 -22.37 -4.68 -1.76
C ILE A 127 -23.72 -4.13 -1.30
N ARG A 128 -24.61 -3.72 -2.24
CA ARG A 128 -25.96 -3.22 -1.92
C ARG A 128 -26.79 -4.23 -1.13
N ARG A 129 -26.73 -5.52 -1.49
CA ARG A 129 -27.44 -6.56 -0.74
C ARG A 129 -26.89 -6.71 0.68
N VAL A 130 -25.57 -6.65 0.84
CA VAL A 130 -24.92 -6.71 2.16
C VAL A 130 -25.30 -5.48 2.99
N THR A 131 -25.25 -4.27 2.41
CA THR A 131 -25.65 -3.03 3.08
C THR A 131 -27.10 -3.12 3.59
N VAL A 132 -28.04 -3.58 2.75
CA VAL A 132 -29.44 -3.76 3.15
C VAL A 132 -29.56 -4.77 4.29
N ALA A 133 -28.88 -5.90 4.22
CA ALA A 133 -28.93 -6.93 5.27
C ALA A 133 -28.40 -6.40 6.61
N VAL A 134 -27.25 -5.71 6.60
CA VAL A 134 -26.65 -5.12 7.81
C VAL A 134 -27.57 -4.06 8.42
N VAL A 135 -28.11 -3.14 7.60
CA VAL A 135 -29.02 -2.10 8.07
C VAL A 135 -30.30 -2.73 8.62
N ALA A 136 -30.86 -3.77 7.99
CA ALA A 136 -32.05 -4.47 8.47
C ALA A 136 -31.80 -5.13 9.85
N VAL A 137 -30.70 -5.86 10.02
CA VAL A 137 -30.34 -6.50 11.30
C VAL A 137 -30.17 -5.45 12.40
N TRP A 138 -29.49 -4.36 12.10
CA TRP A 138 -29.30 -3.25 13.04
C TRP A 138 -30.62 -2.59 13.44
N THR A 139 -31.50 -2.36 12.47
CA THR A 139 -32.81 -1.77 12.68
C THR A 139 -33.69 -2.67 13.55
N VAL A 140 -33.76 -3.96 13.23
CA VAL A 140 -34.52 -4.93 14.03
C VAL A 140 -33.99 -5.02 15.46
N GLY A 141 -32.68 -5.14 15.63
CA GLY A 141 -32.05 -5.14 16.95
C GLY A 141 -32.37 -3.88 17.75
N ALA A 142 -32.25 -2.70 17.14
CA ALA A 142 -32.55 -1.42 17.76
C ALA A 142 -34.05 -1.31 18.15
N MET A 143 -34.95 -1.79 17.30
CA MET A 143 -36.38 -1.81 17.61
C MET A 143 -36.69 -2.74 18.79
N LEU A 144 -36.12 -3.93 18.84
CA LEU A 144 -36.29 -4.87 19.95
C LEU A 144 -35.79 -4.30 21.29
N LEU A 145 -34.73 -3.50 21.30
CA LEU A 145 -34.22 -2.83 22.50
C LEU A 145 -35.21 -1.83 23.10
N THR A 146 -36.13 -1.28 22.30
CA THR A 146 -37.13 -0.31 22.78
C THR A 146 -38.27 -0.98 23.51
N VAL A 147 -38.50 -2.28 23.29
CA VAL A 147 -39.57 -3.07 23.92
C VAL A 147 -39.06 -3.79 25.16
N PRO A 148 -39.52 -3.49 26.37
CA PRO A 148 -39.01 -4.06 27.63
C PRO A 148 -38.96 -5.60 27.66
N SER A 149 -40.04 -6.26 27.17
CA SER A 149 -40.14 -7.72 27.08
C SER A 149 -39.26 -8.38 26.03
N ALA A 150 -38.80 -7.65 25.03
CA ALA A 150 -37.94 -8.14 23.96
C ALA A 150 -36.48 -7.63 24.05
N ARG A 151 -36.14 -6.87 25.10
CA ARG A 151 -34.81 -6.23 25.22
C ARG A 151 -33.67 -7.24 25.24
N THR A 152 -33.84 -8.38 25.91
CA THR A 152 -32.86 -9.47 25.93
C THR A 152 -32.63 -10.06 24.53
N ALA A 153 -33.69 -10.24 23.75
CA ALA A 153 -33.57 -10.68 22.36
C ALA A 153 -32.84 -9.63 21.49
N GLY A 154 -33.17 -8.33 21.67
CA GLY A 154 -32.50 -7.23 20.98
C GLY A 154 -31.00 -7.16 21.28
N THR A 155 -30.62 -7.30 22.55
CA THR A 155 -29.21 -7.36 22.96
C THR A 155 -28.49 -8.57 22.36
N SER A 156 -29.13 -9.74 22.34
CA SER A 156 -28.55 -10.95 21.74
C SER A 156 -28.34 -10.81 20.24
N VAL A 157 -29.31 -10.22 19.51
CA VAL A 157 -29.19 -9.96 18.07
C VAL A 157 -28.02 -9.01 17.79
N LEU A 158 -27.91 -7.89 18.51
CA LEU A 158 -26.83 -6.93 18.31
C LEU A 158 -25.47 -7.48 18.76
N ALA A 159 -25.40 -8.27 19.83
CA ALA A 159 -24.18 -8.93 20.26
C ALA A 159 -23.69 -9.95 19.23
N SER A 160 -24.63 -10.76 18.68
CA SER A 160 -24.32 -11.72 17.60
C SER A 160 -23.87 -11.00 16.33
N ALA A 161 -24.54 -9.91 15.94
CA ALA A 161 -24.13 -9.10 14.82
C ALA A 161 -22.73 -8.47 15.02
N GLY A 162 -22.44 -8.02 16.26
CA GLY A 162 -21.12 -7.53 16.65
C GLY A 162 -20.04 -8.60 16.51
N LEU A 163 -20.30 -9.83 16.99
CA LEU A 163 -19.37 -10.95 16.84
C LEU A 163 -19.11 -11.30 15.38
N VAL A 164 -20.17 -11.38 14.56
CA VAL A 164 -20.05 -11.56 13.09
C VAL A 164 -19.23 -10.43 12.48
N GLY A 165 -19.41 -9.18 12.93
CA GLY A 165 -18.64 -8.02 12.49
C GLY A 165 -17.16 -8.15 12.79
N VAL A 166 -16.79 -8.62 13.99
CA VAL A 166 -15.38 -8.89 14.37
C VAL A 166 -14.77 -9.97 13.48
N VAL A 167 -15.47 -11.10 13.27
CA VAL A 167 -15.01 -12.17 12.39
C VAL A 167 -14.83 -11.67 10.96
N ALA A 168 -15.78 -10.90 10.45
CA ALA A 168 -15.69 -10.31 9.10
C ALA A 168 -14.51 -9.30 9.00
N ALA A 169 -14.27 -8.49 10.04
CA ALA A 169 -13.14 -7.56 10.07
C ALA A 169 -11.78 -8.30 10.07
N LEU A 170 -11.66 -9.40 10.83
CA LEU A 170 -10.47 -10.26 10.81
C LEU A 170 -10.27 -10.91 9.44
N ALA A 171 -11.34 -11.40 8.82
CA ALA A 171 -11.28 -11.95 7.46
C ALA A 171 -10.86 -10.91 6.40
N ALA A 172 -11.26 -9.65 6.57
CA ALA A 172 -10.91 -8.54 5.67
C ALA A 172 -9.55 -7.88 6.00
N GLN A 173 -8.85 -8.31 7.06
CA GLN A 173 -7.63 -7.66 7.56
C GLN A 173 -6.53 -7.53 6.51
N SER A 174 -6.34 -8.54 5.67
CA SER A 174 -5.31 -8.52 4.61
C SER A 174 -5.61 -7.45 3.54
N VAL A 175 -6.87 -7.30 3.16
CA VAL A 175 -7.31 -6.28 2.20
C VAL A 175 -7.11 -4.88 2.76
N LEU A 176 -7.54 -4.66 4.01
CA LEU A 176 -7.35 -3.40 4.71
C LEU A 176 -5.86 -3.04 4.85
N ARG A 177 -5.01 -4.02 5.19
CA ARG A 177 -3.56 -3.82 5.26
C ARG A 177 -2.99 -3.29 3.95
N ASN A 178 -3.40 -3.87 2.81
CA ASN A 178 -2.94 -3.42 1.49
C ASN A 178 -3.43 -2.00 1.18
N VAL A 179 -4.69 -1.68 1.48
CA VAL A 179 -5.24 -0.33 1.25
C VAL A 179 -4.49 0.72 2.10
N PHE A 180 -4.26 0.45 3.39
CA PHE A 180 -3.50 1.38 4.24
C PHE A 180 -2.04 1.50 3.79
N ALA A 181 -1.40 0.39 3.38
CA ALA A 181 -0.07 0.42 2.80
C ALA A 181 -0.03 1.26 1.51
N GLY A 182 -1.02 1.10 0.63
CA GLY A 182 -1.14 1.90 -0.60
C GLY A 182 -1.31 3.40 -0.32
N LEU A 183 -2.13 3.76 0.67
CA LEU A 183 -2.22 5.14 1.14
C LEU A 183 -0.88 5.65 1.67
N GLN A 184 -0.20 4.84 2.49
CA GLN A 184 1.12 5.20 3.03
C GLN A 184 2.16 5.40 1.92
N LEU A 185 2.17 4.56 0.87
CA LEU A 185 3.03 4.72 -0.30
C LEU A 185 2.69 5.98 -1.09
N ALA A 186 1.39 6.26 -1.30
CA ALA A 186 0.93 7.42 -2.06
C ALA A 186 1.27 8.76 -1.39
N PHE A 187 1.17 8.85 -0.05
CA PHE A 187 1.52 10.04 0.71
C PHE A 187 2.99 10.07 1.16
N GLY A 188 3.62 8.89 1.26
CA GLY A 188 5.04 8.74 1.56
C GLY A 188 5.89 8.95 0.30
N LYS A 189 7.17 9.31 0.50
CA LYS A 189 8.13 9.40 -0.60
C LYS A 189 9.06 8.18 -0.65
N SER A 190 8.60 7.02 -0.16
CA SER A 190 9.42 5.82 -0.06
C SER A 190 9.59 5.08 -1.39
N LEU A 191 8.60 5.18 -2.27
CA LEU A 191 8.56 4.54 -3.58
C LEU A 191 7.89 5.49 -4.57
N ARG A 192 8.43 5.57 -5.80
CA ARG A 192 7.91 6.41 -6.88
C ARG A 192 7.79 5.62 -8.17
N TYR A 193 6.96 6.13 -9.08
CA TYR A 193 6.95 5.67 -10.46
C TYR A 193 8.35 5.79 -11.07
N ASP A 194 8.75 4.81 -11.86
CA ASP A 194 10.07 4.69 -12.51
C ASP A 194 11.27 4.49 -11.58
N ASP A 195 11.07 4.31 -10.25
CA ASP A 195 12.14 3.90 -9.35
C ASP A 195 12.73 2.55 -9.77
N VAL A 196 14.06 2.46 -9.75
CA VAL A 196 14.79 1.19 -9.92
C VAL A 196 14.88 0.49 -8.58
N VAL A 197 14.37 -0.72 -8.52
CA VAL A 197 14.30 -1.50 -7.29
C VAL A 197 14.83 -2.92 -7.49
N ILE A 198 15.30 -3.52 -6.38
CA ILE A 198 15.50 -4.97 -6.28
C ILE A 198 14.51 -5.51 -5.27
N VAL A 199 13.62 -6.38 -5.73
CA VAL A 199 12.55 -7.01 -4.97
C VAL A 199 12.54 -8.50 -5.31
N GLU A 200 12.49 -9.38 -4.29
CA GLU A 200 12.56 -10.84 -4.48
C GLU A 200 13.77 -11.29 -5.34
N SER A 201 14.91 -10.58 -5.18
CA SER A 201 16.14 -10.80 -5.97
C SER A 201 16.01 -10.46 -7.46
N GLU A 202 14.91 -9.88 -7.89
CA GLU A 202 14.69 -9.42 -9.26
C GLU A 202 14.96 -7.93 -9.36
N TRP A 203 15.73 -7.53 -10.35
CA TRP A 203 15.97 -6.15 -10.70
C TRP A 203 14.88 -5.64 -11.66
N GLY A 204 14.28 -4.50 -11.36
CA GLY A 204 13.23 -3.95 -12.19
C GLY A 204 12.94 -2.49 -11.90
N ARG A 205 11.93 -1.95 -12.62
CA ARG A 205 11.40 -0.59 -12.45
C ARG A 205 9.94 -0.61 -12.03
N ILE A 206 9.56 0.33 -11.19
CA ILE A 206 8.16 0.51 -10.79
C ILE A 206 7.37 1.03 -11.99
N GLU A 207 6.44 0.22 -12.48
CA GLU A 207 5.58 0.52 -13.64
C GLU A 207 4.21 1.07 -13.20
N GLU A 208 3.67 0.61 -12.07
CA GLU A 208 2.38 1.07 -11.56
C GLU A 208 2.32 0.94 -10.03
N ILE A 209 1.70 1.92 -9.38
CA ILE A 209 1.41 1.88 -7.95
C ILE A 209 -0.10 2.10 -7.77
N THR A 210 -0.80 1.06 -7.29
CA THR A 210 -2.22 1.13 -6.94
C THR A 210 -2.41 1.13 -5.42
N LEU A 211 -3.65 1.18 -4.95
CA LEU A 211 -3.95 1.07 -3.51
C LEU A 211 -3.70 -0.33 -2.96
N THR A 212 -3.73 -1.38 -3.79
CA THR A 212 -3.68 -2.77 -3.33
C THR A 212 -2.49 -3.56 -3.84
N TYR A 213 -1.89 -3.14 -4.94
CA TYR A 213 -0.72 -3.78 -5.53
C TYR A 213 0.21 -2.76 -6.19
N VAL A 214 1.46 -3.16 -6.39
CA VAL A 214 2.49 -2.47 -7.16
C VAL A 214 2.96 -3.40 -8.26
N VAL A 215 3.13 -2.88 -9.47
CA VAL A 215 3.69 -3.61 -10.62
C VAL A 215 5.13 -3.19 -10.82
N VAL A 216 6.02 -4.16 -10.80
CA VAL A 216 7.45 -4.00 -11.11
C VAL A 216 7.72 -4.64 -12.46
N ARG A 217 8.17 -3.85 -13.44
CA ARG A 217 8.63 -4.34 -14.72
C ARG A 217 10.07 -4.82 -14.59
N ILE A 218 10.29 -6.11 -14.74
CA ILE A 218 11.60 -6.75 -14.72
C ILE A 218 12.35 -6.43 -16.02
N TRP A 219 13.67 -6.56 -16.02
CA TRP A 219 14.54 -6.27 -17.15
C TRP A 219 14.21 -7.08 -18.42
N ASP A 220 13.57 -8.25 -18.29
CA ASP A 220 13.14 -9.14 -19.38
C ASP A 220 11.67 -8.96 -19.79
N ASP A 221 11.08 -7.82 -19.43
CA ASP A 221 9.68 -7.44 -19.69
C ASP A 221 8.62 -8.27 -18.94
N ARG A 222 8.99 -9.17 -18.03
CA ARG A 222 8.03 -9.76 -17.08
C ARG A 222 7.51 -8.70 -16.11
N ARG A 223 6.29 -8.88 -15.62
CA ARG A 223 5.69 -8.04 -14.58
C ARG A 223 5.59 -8.82 -13.29
N LEU A 224 6.26 -8.35 -12.26
CA LEU A 224 6.14 -8.84 -10.90
C LEU A 224 5.08 -8.00 -10.19
N ILE A 225 3.97 -8.64 -9.78
CA ILE A 225 2.85 -7.96 -9.12
C ILE A 225 2.91 -8.31 -7.64
N LEU A 226 3.11 -7.31 -6.80
CA LEU A 226 3.27 -7.46 -5.36
C LEU A 226 2.18 -6.66 -4.62
N PRO A 227 1.63 -7.19 -3.51
CA PRO A 227 0.72 -6.42 -2.67
C PRO A 227 1.44 -5.18 -2.10
N THR A 228 0.72 -4.07 -1.97
CA THR A 228 1.29 -2.82 -1.43
C THR A 228 1.87 -2.98 -0.03
N SER A 229 1.28 -3.88 0.77
CA SER A 229 1.80 -4.20 2.11
C SER A 229 3.21 -4.78 2.09
N TYR A 230 3.64 -5.43 1.01
CA TYR A 230 5.01 -5.92 0.85
C TYR A 230 6.03 -4.79 1.06
N PHE A 231 5.86 -3.67 0.36
CA PHE A 231 6.78 -2.52 0.39
C PHE A 231 6.78 -1.75 1.72
N THR A 232 5.83 -2.04 2.62
CA THR A 232 5.78 -1.43 3.96
C THR A 232 6.24 -2.37 5.06
N THR A 233 6.31 -3.68 4.80
CA THR A 233 6.65 -4.71 5.81
C THR A 233 7.93 -5.45 5.50
N THR A 234 8.34 -5.52 4.24
CA THR A 234 9.53 -6.26 3.79
C THR A 234 10.60 -5.30 3.31
N PRO A 235 11.87 -5.48 3.72
CA PRO A 235 12.98 -4.69 3.20
C PRO A 235 13.15 -4.92 1.68
N PHE A 236 13.37 -3.86 0.95
CA PHE A 236 13.72 -3.89 -0.48
C PHE A 236 14.79 -2.83 -0.76
N GLN A 237 15.53 -2.98 -1.87
CA GLN A 237 16.50 -1.97 -2.28
C GLN A 237 15.86 -1.01 -3.29
N ASN A 238 15.98 0.29 -3.03
CA ASN A 238 15.63 1.35 -3.98
C ASN A 238 16.91 2.07 -4.39
N TRP A 239 17.28 1.92 -5.64
CA TRP A 239 18.54 2.44 -6.19
C TRP A 239 18.44 3.89 -6.65
N THR A 240 17.25 4.42 -6.85
CA THR A 240 17.03 5.76 -7.40
C THR A 240 16.40 6.74 -6.39
N ARG A 241 16.24 6.33 -5.13
CA ARG A 241 15.52 7.12 -4.12
C ARG A 241 16.03 8.56 -3.95
N THR A 242 17.35 8.74 -3.92
CA THR A 242 18.03 10.04 -3.70
C THR A 242 18.75 10.52 -4.94
N SER A 243 19.38 9.62 -5.67
CA SER A 243 20.15 9.87 -6.88
C SER A 243 20.06 8.64 -7.77
N ALA A 244 20.08 8.81 -9.07
CA ALA A 244 20.20 7.71 -10.01
C ALA A 244 21.65 7.17 -10.09
N ALA A 245 22.62 7.95 -9.67
CA ALA A 245 24.04 7.63 -9.76
C ALA A 245 24.45 6.58 -8.71
N LEU A 246 25.10 5.52 -9.17
CA LEU A 246 25.39 4.31 -8.41
C LEU A 246 26.87 3.92 -8.49
N ILE A 247 27.31 3.13 -7.52
CA ILE A 247 28.60 2.45 -7.51
C ILE A 247 28.34 0.97 -7.73
N GLY A 248 29.06 0.36 -8.66
CA GLY A 248 29.00 -1.07 -8.93
C GLY A 248 30.32 -1.75 -8.67
N THR A 249 30.26 -3.07 -8.49
CA THR A 249 31.41 -3.92 -8.27
C THR A 249 31.66 -4.81 -9.48
N VAL A 250 32.92 -4.96 -9.86
CA VAL A 250 33.38 -6.00 -10.78
C VAL A 250 34.41 -6.84 -10.02
N GLU A 251 34.13 -8.11 -9.85
CA GLU A 251 35.01 -9.07 -9.17
C GLU A 251 35.61 -10.02 -10.19
N LEU A 252 36.91 -10.29 -10.01
CA LEU A 252 37.66 -11.25 -10.78
C LEU A 252 38.50 -12.10 -9.83
N ASP A 253 38.46 -13.42 -10.01
CA ASP A 253 39.38 -14.34 -9.34
C ASP A 253 40.53 -14.60 -10.28
N VAL A 254 41.77 -14.27 -9.81
CA VAL A 254 43.00 -14.33 -10.58
C VAL A 254 44.06 -15.13 -9.83
N ASP A 255 45.14 -15.53 -10.55
CA ASP A 255 46.25 -16.24 -9.91
C ASP A 255 47.09 -15.31 -9.01
N TRP A 256 47.84 -15.89 -8.07
CA TRP A 256 48.76 -15.17 -7.16
C TRP A 256 49.85 -14.39 -7.89
N SER A 257 50.16 -14.73 -9.14
CA SER A 257 51.13 -14.00 -9.97
C SER A 257 50.63 -12.68 -10.53
N VAL A 258 49.36 -12.30 -10.25
CA VAL A 258 48.75 -11.07 -10.80
C VAL A 258 49.51 -9.81 -10.39
N PRO A 259 49.91 -8.94 -11.32
CA PRO A 259 50.56 -7.68 -10.99
C PRO A 259 49.49 -6.61 -10.65
N VAL A 260 48.94 -6.64 -9.43
CA VAL A 260 47.85 -5.77 -8.96
C VAL A 260 48.10 -4.28 -9.25
N PRO A 261 49.32 -3.71 -9.06
CA PRO A 261 49.56 -2.30 -9.39
C PRO A 261 49.37 -1.98 -10.89
N ARG A 262 49.73 -2.90 -11.78
CA ARG A 262 49.53 -2.72 -13.23
C ARG A 262 48.06 -2.84 -13.59
N LEU A 263 47.34 -3.81 -13.02
CA LEU A 263 45.92 -3.99 -13.23
C LEU A 263 45.13 -2.73 -12.79
N ARG A 264 45.57 -2.07 -11.72
CA ARG A 264 44.97 -0.80 -11.26
C ARG A 264 45.19 0.33 -12.27
N ALA A 265 46.39 0.44 -12.85
CA ALA A 265 46.68 1.44 -13.87
C ALA A 265 45.86 1.20 -15.14
N VAL A 266 45.67 -0.06 -15.55
CA VAL A 266 44.82 -0.44 -16.69
C VAL A 266 43.37 -0.05 -16.47
N LEU A 267 42.83 -0.34 -15.28
CA LEU A 267 41.46 0.10 -14.93
C LEU A 267 41.30 1.62 -15.06
N THR A 268 42.28 2.38 -14.52
CA THR A 268 42.23 3.84 -14.57
C THR A 268 42.25 4.35 -16.01
N SER A 269 43.19 3.89 -16.84
CA SER A 269 43.26 4.31 -18.24
C SER A 269 42.02 3.92 -19.05
N PHE A 270 41.44 2.75 -18.77
CA PHE A 270 40.20 2.31 -19.41
C PHE A 270 39.03 3.20 -19.04
N LEU A 271 38.86 3.55 -17.77
CA LEU A 271 37.77 4.41 -17.29
C LEU A 271 37.90 5.82 -17.85
N GLU A 272 39.08 6.43 -17.82
CA GLU A 272 39.33 7.77 -18.38
C GLU A 272 38.97 7.89 -19.87
N ALA A 273 39.09 6.79 -20.61
CA ALA A 273 38.71 6.73 -22.02
C ALA A 273 37.25 6.32 -22.28
N ASN A 274 36.47 5.94 -21.24
CA ASN A 274 35.15 5.36 -21.40
C ASN A 274 34.03 6.36 -21.02
N PRO A 275 33.14 6.73 -21.97
CA PRO A 275 32.07 7.72 -21.73
C PRO A 275 30.98 7.25 -20.79
N LEU A 276 30.93 5.96 -20.40
CA LEU A 276 29.95 5.43 -19.43
C LEU A 276 30.34 5.75 -17.99
N TRP A 277 31.61 6.13 -17.73
CA TRP A 277 32.09 6.46 -16.40
C TRP A 277 31.73 7.90 -16.01
N ASP A 278 31.26 8.09 -14.79
CA ASP A 278 30.84 9.40 -14.25
C ASP A 278 31.95 10.09 -13.42
N GLU A 279 33.20 9.64 -13.51
CA GLU A 279 34.42 10.19 -12.90
C GLU A 279 34.43 10.22 -11.35
N ARG A 280 33.45 9.59 -10.66
CA ARG A 280 33.34 9.65 -9.19
C ARG A 280 34.15 8.56 -8.46
N THR A 281 34.13 7.34 -8.98
CA THR A 281 34.71 6.19 -8.29
C THR A 281 35.54 5.35 -9.26
N ASN A 282 36.81 5.18 -8.93
CA ASN A 282 37.79 4.33 -9.61
C ASN A 282 38.71 3.72 -8.55
N VAL A 283 38.38 2.49 -8.10
CA VAL A 283 39.18 1.80 -7.06
C VAL A 283 39.33 0.35 -7.43
N LEU A 284 40.57 -0.19 -7.37
CA LEU A 284 40.84 -1.62 -7.50
C LEU A 284 41.58 -2.12 -6.27
N GLN A 285 41.06 -3.10 -5.60
CA GLN A 285 41.55 -3.67 -4.35
C GLN A 285 41.54 -5.19 -4.41
N VAL A 286 42.46 -5.82 -3.70
CA VAL A 286 42.36 -7.24 -3.35
C VAL A 286 41.41 -7.34 -2.15
N THR A 287 40.36 -8.15 -2.27
CA THR A 287 39.37 -8.33 -1.21
C THR A 287 39.42 -9.69 -0.55
N ASP A 288 40.03 -10.66 -1.21
CA ASP A 288 40.20 -12.00 -0.68
C ASP A 288 41.39 -12.72 -1.33
N ALA A 289 41.95 -13.71 -0.64
CA ALA A 289 43.07 -14.50 -1.09
C ALA A 289 42.94 -15.94 -0.54
N VAL A 290 41.96 -16.67 -1.04
CA VAL A 290 41.56 -18.00 -0.54
C VAL A 290 41.40 -18.98 -1.70
N GLY A 291 41.61 -20.27 -1.43
CA GLY A 291 41.28 -21.34 -2.38
C GLY A 291 42.18 -21.39 -3.63
N GLY A 292 43.44 -20.88 -3.52
CA GLY A 292 44.38 -20.89 -4.64
C GLY A 292 44.18 -19.71 -5.63
N ALA A 293 43.31 -18.76 -5.35
CA ALA A 293 43.06 -17.58 -6.15
C ALA A 293 43.15 -16.29 -5.30
N VAL A 294 43.44 -15.18 -5.94
CA VAL A 294 43.32 -13.83 -5.39
C VAL A 294 42.11 -13.17 -5.99
N ARG A 295 41.17 -12.72 -5.13
CA ARG A 295 39.99 -11.98 -5.57
C ARG A 295 40.32 -10.49 -5.63
N VAL A 296 40.24 -9.92 -6.81
CA VAL A 296 40.32 -8.48 -7.03
C VAL A 296 38.95 -7.91 -7.28
N ARG A 297 38.62 -6.78 -6.64
CA ARG A 297 37.37 -6.05 -6.79
C ARG A 297 37.66 -4.66 -7.36
N ALA A 298 37.09 -4.35 -8.50
CA ALA A 298 37.02 -3.00 -9.02
C ALA A 298 35.67 -2.36 -8.62
N LEU A 299 35.74 -1.14 -8.06
CA LEU A 299 34.59 -0.28 -7.80
C LEU A 299 34.56 0.80 -8.86
N VAL A 300 33.44 0.90 -9.58
CA VAL A 300 33.23 1.89 -10.63
C VAL A 300 31.86 2.53 -10.47
N SER A 301 31.71 3.77 -10.90
CA SER A 301 30.44 4.50 -10.76
C SER A 301 29.91 4.95 -12.12
N ALA A 302 28.60 5.10 -12.23
CA ALA A 302 27.93 5.61 -13.41
C ALA A 302 26.69 6.44 -13.02
N HIS A 303 26.20 7.23 -13.95
CA HIS A 303 25.07 8.16 -13.75
C HIS A 303 23.73 7.45 -13.45
N ASP A 304 23.55 6.23 -13.92
CA ASP A 304 22.34 5.44 -13.71
C ASP A 304 22.60 3.92 -13.74
N ALA A 305 21.59 3.13 -13.39
CA ALA A 305 21.70 1.69 -13.26
C ALA A 305 21.94 0.94 -14.59
N PRO A 306 21.29 1.24 -15.71
CA PRO A 306 21.62 0.65 -17.00
C PRO A 306 23.06 0.94 -17.45
N THR A 307 23.46 2.19 -17.40
CA THR A 307 24.83 2.62 -17.73
C THR A 307 25.87 1.93 -16.85
N LEU A 308 25.57 1.77 -15.56
CA LEU A 308 26.43 1.04 -14.62
C LEU A 308 26.58 -0.43 -15.00
N TRP A 309 25.51 -1.07 -15.45
CA TRP A 309 25.55 -2.46 -15.91
C TRP A 309 26.48 -2.61 -17.09
N ASP A 310 26.32 -1.76 -18.12
CA ASP A 310 27.14 -1.77 -19.32
C ASP A 310 28.62 -1.47 -18.98
N LEU A 311 28.88 -0.48 -18.13
CA LEU A 311 30.22 -0.15 -17.68
C LEU A 311 30.88 -1.35 -16.95
N ARG A 312 30.14 -2.06 -16.09
CA ARG A 312 30.65 -3.26 -15.38
C ARG A 312 31.02 -4.38 -16.35
N CYS A 313 30.23 -4.58 -17.40
CA CYS A 313 30.53 -5.55 -18.44
C CYS A 313 31.78 -5.14 -19.21
N ALA A 314 31.86 -3.90 -19.67
CA ALA A 314 33.00 -3.37 -20.41
C ALA A 314 34.31 -3.40 -19.58
N VAL A 315 34.26 -3.03 -18.30
CA VAL A 315 35.42 -3.15 -17.39
C VAL A 315 35.86 -4.60 -17.23
N ARG A 316 34.92 -5.53 -17.03
CA ARG A 316 35.23 -6.97 -16.89
C ARG A 316 35.92 -7.50 -18.14
N GLU A 317 35.40 -7.19 -19.31
CA GLU A 317 35.94 -7.61 -20.60
C GLU A 317 37.32 -7.01 -20.85
N SER A 318 37.50 -5.73 -20.54
CA SER A 318 38.80 -5.07 -20.68
C SER A 318 39.88 -5.69 -19.77
N LEU A 319 39.57 -5.89 -18.49
CA LEU A 319 40.51 -6.48 -17.53
C LEU A 319 40.84 -7.92 -17.88
N VAL A 320 39.87 -8.73 -18.29
CA VAL A 320 40.10 -10.12 -18.72
C VAL A 320 40.96 -10.18 -19.99
N SER A 321 40.67 -9.32 -20.97
CA SER A 321 41.44 -9.25 -22.23
C SER A 321 42.89 -8.85 -21.97
N TRP A 322 43.11 -7.82 -21.16
CA TRP A 322 44.42 -7.37 -20.82
C TRP A 322 45.23 -8.45 -20.07
N LEU A 323 44.64 -9.16 -19.10
CA LEU A 323 45.27 -10.27 -18.41
C LEU A 323 45.67 -11.40 -19.35
N ARG A 324 44.75 -11.76 -20.29
CA ARG A 324 45.01 -12.80 -21.28
C ARG A 324 46.18 -12.43 -22.20
N GLU A 325 46.28 -11.18 -22.62
CA GLU A 325 47.27 -10.73 -23.60
C GLU A 325 48.64 -10.50 -22.99
N HIS A 326 48.72 -9.97 -21.77
CA HIS A 326 49.99 -9.53 -21.17
C HIS A 326 50.45 -10.41 -20.01
N HIS A 327 49.50 -11.09 -19.33
CA HIS A 327 49.77 -11.84 -18.11
C HIS A 327 48.92 -13.13 -18.05
N GLY A 328 49.06 -13.98 -19.10
CA GLY A 328 48.35 -15.25 -19.16
C GLY A 328 48.61 -16.20 -17.96
N GLU A 329 49.77 -16.01 -17.29
CA GLU A 329 50.13 -16.68 -16.05
C GLU A 329 49.25 -16.25 -14.85
N ALA A 330 48.63 -15.08 -14.90
CA ALA A 330 47.75 -14.55 -13.86
C ALA A 330 46.28 -15.00 -14.02
N LEU A 331 45.94 -15.77 -15.04
CA LEU A 331 44.64 -16.43 -15.15
C LEU A 331 44.54 -17.59 -14.13
N PRO A 332 43.35 -17.92 -13.62
CA PRO A 332 43.19 -18.97 -12.61
C PRO A 332 43.79 -20.30 -13.06
N ARG A 333 44.62 -20.90 -12.19
CA ARG A 333 45.29 -22.17 -12.43
C ARG A 333 45.04 -23.13 -11.29
N VAL A 334 44.88 -24.42 -11.62
CA VAL A 334 44.91 -25.49 -10.63
C VAL A 334 46.32 -25.96 -10.46
N ARG A 335 46.87 -25.79 -9.25
CA ARG A 335 48.19 -26.34 -8.87
C ARG A 335 48.02 -27.70 -8.24
N ASN A 336 48.47 -28.74 -8.92
CA ASN A 336 48.48 -30.09 -8.39
C ASN A 336 49.95 -30.46 -8.11
N GLU A 337 50.31 -30.67 -6.86
CA GLU A 337 51.60 -31.31 -6.50
C GLU A 337 51.42 -32.81 -6.63
N LEU A 338 52.10 -33.41 -7.62
CA LEU A 338 52.23 -34.86 -7.71
C LEU A 338 53.33 -35.30 -6.75
N THR A 339 52.94 -35.73 -5.56
CA THR A 339 53.88 -36.39 -4.63
C THR A 339 54.22 -37.77 -5.21
N GLY A 340 55.37 -37.88 -5.91
CA GLY A 340 55.91 -39.17 -6.31
C GLY A 340 56.36 -39.89 -5.08
N ASP A 341 56.02 -41.19 -4.92
CA ASP A 341 56.59 -42.09 -3.92
C ASP A 341 58.11 -42.17 -4.13
N GLY A 342 58.86 -41.36 -3.37
CA GLY A 342 60.33 -41.44 -3.43
C GLY A 342 61.11 -40.17 -3.11
N ALA A 343 60.53 -39.01 -2.85
CA ALA A 343 61.28 -37.85 -2.39
C ALA A 343 61.35 -37.81 -0.84
N PRO A 344 62.58 -37.70 -0.24
CA PRO A 344 62.68 -37.54 1.20
C PRO A 344 62.08 -36.21 1.61
N ALA A 345 61.28 -36.21 2.69
CA ALA A 345 60.71 -35.02 3.29
C ALA A 345 61.83 -34.02 3.58
N SER A 346 61.84 -32.84 2.92
CA SER A 346 62.70 -31.74 3.26
C SER A 346 62.34 -31.28 4.67
N SER A 347 63.30 -31.38 5.58
CA SER A 347 63.21 -30.88 6.95
C SER A 347 62.82 -29.41 6.94
N GLY A 348 61.81 -29.08 7.74
CA GLY A 348 61.21 -27.75 7.79
C GLY A 348 62.27 -26.66 8.09
N ASP A 349 62.16 -25.61 7.33
CA ASP A 349 62.84 -24.34 7.67
C ASP A 349 62.15 -23.79 8.93
N GLU A 350 63.00 -23.73 10.02
CA GLU A 350 62.63 -22.98 11.24
C GLU A 350 62.35 -21.52 10.86
N VAL A 351 61.18 -21.04 11.13
CA VAL A 351 60.85 -19.63 11.03
C VAL A 351 61.73 -18.84 12.03
N PRO A 352 62.59 -17.88 11.62
CA PRO A 352 63.35 -17.10 12.53
C PRO A 352 62.51 -16.38 13.56
N SER A 353 62.87 -16.45 14.83
CA SER A 353 62.19 -15.90 16.00
C SER A 353 61.99 -14.37 16.00
N ASP A 354 62.60 -13.69 15.02
CA ASP A 354 62.65 -12.22 14.97
C ASP A 354 61.38 -11.57 14.32
N VAL A 355 60.47 -12.34 13.73
CA VAL A 355 59.27 -11.80 13.08
C VAL A 355 58.06 -11.65 14.05
N VAL A 356 58.15 -12.26 15.24
CA VAL A 356 57.02 -12.25 16.21
C VAL A 356 56.97 -10.97 17.09
N ALA A 357 58.05 -10.13 17.05
CA ALA A 357 58.19 -8.97 17.96
C ALA A 357 57.61 -7.63 17.40
N ALA A 358 57.05 -7.59 16.19
CA ALA A 358 56.68 -6.33 15.52
C ALA A 358 55.21 -5.97 15.56
N HIS A 359 54.34 -6.75 16.26
CA HIS A 359 52.93 -6.41 16.45
C HIS A 359 52.50 -6.67 17.89
N ARG A 360 52.86 -5.76 18.78
CA ARG A 360 52.16 -5.43 20.04
C ARG A 360 51.91 -3.94 20.09
#